data_97799806a86c08dfc2b9b3fbf49654a8
#
_entry.id   97799806a86c08dfc2b9b3fbf49654a8
#
_cell.length_a   1.000
_cell.length_b   1.000
_cell.length_c   1.000
_cell.angle_alpha   90.00
_cell.angle_beta   90.00
_cell.angle_gamma   90.00
#
_symmetry.space_group_name_H-M   'P 1'
#
loop_
_entity.id
_entity.type
_entity.pdbx_description
1 polymer ?
#
loop_
_entity_poly.entity_id
_entity_poly.type
_entity_poly.pdbx_seq_one_letter_code
_entity_poly.pdbx_strand_id
1 'polypeptide(L)'
;MKQASCPASFMEITIRNDSQENWEGFFAIQGSTPWTPLSAREGGLKGMITRDQMGFASDDASVSEFIDFGIEQALAATHKTPNFLLGPIGGLSFSVAAGTEKTVRFALGYFIKGNVTFNRSAAYWYTQYFNSIESVFSYALEHYDVYTDSAIQSDKELGTYNLSDDQQFLIAHATRSYYGSTEWLVENGKPLWLVNEGEYLMINTLDLTIDMAFFELNLNPWTVRNVLEHFVSHYSYEDEVFAPEDPETLHKGGISFTHDMGVGNHFSPNQYSCYECAGIDRKCFSYMTYEELTNWILCAGLYVTHTQDMEFLNQQASLLERCFESLQNRDHPDPAQRDGLMGYDSSRTIGGGEITTYDSLDHSLGQARENVYLGGKCWASYLALESM
;
A
#
# COMPACT_ATOMS: atom_id res chain seq x y z
N MET A 1 -4.51 -16.93 2.30
CA MET A 1 -4.33 -15.76 3.21
C MET A 1 -3.07 -15.84 4.05
N LYS A 2 -2.82 -16.91 4.84
CA LYS A 2 -1.58 -17.00 5.67
C LYS A 2 -0.30 -16.88 4.82
N GLN A 3 -0.24 -17.59 3.71
CA GLN A 3 0.90 -17.53 2.78
C GLN A 3 1.07 -16.12 2.19
N ALA A 4 0.01 -15.52 1.68
CA ALA A 4 0.04 -14.19 1.06
C ALA A 4 0.37 -13.05 2.04
N SER A 5 0.18 -13.26 3.34
CA SER A 5 0.48 -12.24 4.36
C SER A 5 1.76 -12.52 5.16
N CYS A 6 2.52 -13.56 4.83
CA CYS A 6 3.76 -13.85 5.54
C CYS A 6 4.78 -12.73 5.33
N PRO A 7 5.21 -12.01 6.39
CA PRO A 7 6.06 -10.84 6.27
C PRO A 7 7.54 -11.23 6.15
N ALA A 8 7.85 -12.00 5.11
CA ALA A 8 9.22 -12.48 4.83
C ALA A 8 9.57 -12.37 3.35
N SER A 9 10.83 -12.04 3.10
CA SER A 9 11.49 -12.12 1.79
C SER A 9 12.47 -13.29 1.78
N PHE A 10 12.73 -13.86 0.61
CA PHE A 10 13.54 -15.06 0.44
C PHE A 10 14.81 -14.74 -0.31
N MET A 11 15.92 -15.33 0.13
CA MET A 11 17.21 -15.17 -0.51
C MET A 11 17.97 -16.48 -0.49
N GLU A 12 18.66 -16.78 -1.57
CA GLU A 12 19.56 -17.91 -1.68
C GLU A 12 20.95 -17.42 -2.13
N ILE A 13 21.98 -17.89 -1.49
CA ILE A 13 23.37 -17.62 -1.86
C ILE A 13 24.06 -18.94 -2.17
N THR A 14 24.50 -19.08 -3.41
CA THR A 14 25.31 -20.22 -3.84
C THR A 14 26.76 -19.78 -4.03
N ILE A 15 27.69 -20.41 -3.33
CA ILE A 15 29.11 -20.16 -3.44
C ILE A 15 29.82 -21.41 -3.96
N ARG A 16 30.52 -21.26 -5.06
CA ARG A 16 31.37 -22.29 -5.63
C ARG A 16 32.85 -22.00 -5.31
N ASN A 17 33.48 -22.93 -4.60
CA ASN A 17 34.87 -22.86 -4.23
C ASN A 17 35.71 -23.76 -5.14
N ASP A 18 36.30 -23.20 -6.18
CA ASP A 18 37.17 -23.94 -7.13
C ASP A 18 38.64 -24.00 -6.65
N SER A 19 38.95 -23.53 -5.43
CA SER A 19 40.31 -23.52 -4.87
C SER A 19 40.66 -24.82 -4.14
N GLN A 20 41.87 -24.92 -3.66
CA GLN A 20 42.37 -26.04 -2.84
C GLN A 20 42.25 -25.81 -1.33
N GLU A 21 41.71 -24.65 -0.94
CA GLU A 21 41.55 -24.25 0.46
C GLU A 21 40.07 -24.08 0.82
N ASN A 22 39.73 -24.33 2.07
CA ASN A 22 38.38 -24.03 2.56
C ASN A 22 38.19 -22.52 2.66
N TRP A 23 36.99 -22.06 2.22
CA TRP A 23 36.61 -20.66 2.36
C TRP A 23 35.63 -20.51 3.53
N GLU A 24 35.73 -19.36 4.22
CA GLU A 24 34.75 -18.87 5.14
C GLU A 24 33.94 -17.76 4.47
N GLY A 25 32.63 -17.92 4.40
CA GLY A 25 31.70 -16.93 3.89
C GLY A 25 30.75 -16.45 5.00
N PHE A 26 30.12 -15.31 4.78
CA PHE A 26 29.06 -14.86 5.66
C PHE A 26 28.05 -13.98 4.93
N PHE A 27 26.84 -13.98 5.46
CA PHE A 27 25.82 -12.98 5.19
C PHE A 27 25.61 -12.16 6.46
N ALA A 28 25.66 -10.82 6.35
CA ALA A 28 25.48 -9.94 7.49
C ALA A 28 24.78 -8.64 7.11
N ILE A 29 24.05 -8.09 8.06
CA ILE A 29 23.39 -6.79 7.91
C ILE A 29 23.93 -5.86 9.01
N GLN A 30 24.26 -4.63 8.61
CA GLN A 30 24.57 -3.54 9.53
C GLN A 30 23.29 -2.76 9.79
N GLY A 31 22.94 -2.62 11.05
CA GLY A 31 21.76 -1.87 11.51
C GLY A 31 22.13 -0.76 12.49
N SER A 32 21.16 0.05 12.85
CA SER A 32 21.30 1.09 13.89
C SER A 32 21.08 0.56 15.31
N THR A 33 20.45 -0.62 15.45
CA THR A 33 20.13 -1.26 16.73
C THR A 33 20.97 -2.54 16.92
N PRO A 34 21.28 -2.91 18.17
CA PRO A 34 22.00 -4.14 18.46
C PRO A 34 21.24 -5.39 17.99
N TRP A 35 22.02 -6.35 17.50
CA TRP A 35 21.53 -7.66 17.08
C TRP A 35 21.56 -8.66 18.24
N THR A 36 20.67 -9.62 18.18
CA THR A 36 20.58 -10.75 19.13
C THR A 36 20.50 -12.05 18.32
N PRO A 37 21.30 -13.07 18.65
CA PRO A 37 21.20 -14.39 18.05
C PRO A 37 19.83 -15.01 18.28
N LEU A 38 19.26 -15.61 17.26
CA LEU A 38 17.98 -16.29 17.32
C LEU A 38 18.06 -17.60 18.10
N SER A 39 19.21 -18.30 18.02
CA SER A 39 19.47 -19.53 18.77
C SER A 39 19.48 -19.36 20.29
N ALA A 40 19.62 -18.12 20.78
CA ALA A 40 19.44 -17.79 22.21
C ALA A 40 17.98 -17.83 22.66
N ARG A 41 17.03 -18.01 21.73
CA ARG A 41 15.58 -18.13 21.99
C ARG A 41 15.10 -19.55 21.75
N GLU A 42 13.89 -19.85 22.20
CA GLU A 42 13.28 -21.16 21.95
C GLU A 42 13.00 -21.34 20.44
N GLY A 43 13.33 -22.52 19.88
CA GLY A 43 12.96 -22.88 18.50
C GLY A 43 14.09 -23.43 17.60
N GLY A 44 15.37 -23.28 17.98
CA GLY A 44 16.50 -23.95 17.30
C GLY A 44 16.87 -23.41 15.92
N LEU A 45 16.25 -22.34 15.44
CA LEU A 45 16.64 -21.66 14.20
C LEU A 45 17.96 -20.92 14.37
N LYS A 46 18.74 -20.85 13.30
CA LYS A 46 19.93 -20.01 13.19
C LYS A 46 19.55 -18.69 12.55
N GLY A 47 19.82 -17.57 13.22
CA GLY A 47 19.43 -16.27 12.72
C GLY A 47 19.82 -15.12 13.62
N MET A 48 19.56 -13.92 13.15
CA MET A 48 19.83 -12.68 13.87
C MET A 48 18.59 -11.80 13.83
N ILE A 49 18.26 -11.22 14.98
CA ILE A 49 17.12 -10.29 15.09
C ILE A 49 17.54 -9.00 15.79
N THR A 50 16.91 -7.90 15.42
CA THR A 50 17.02 -6.61 16.10
C THR A 50 15.97 -6.50 17.22
N ARG A 51 16.13 -5.49 18.06
CA ARG A 51 15.11 -5.12 19.06
C ARG A 51 13.76 -4.77 18.42
N ASP A 52 13.80 -4.19 17.22
CA ASP A 52 12.62 -3.74 16.45
C ASP A 52 11.93 -4.88 15.71
N GLN A 53 12.26 -6.14 16.06
CA GLN A 53 11.62 -7.33 15.50
C GLN A 53 11.81 -7.48 13.98
N MET A 54 12.94 -7.02 13.47
CA MET A 54 13.41 -7.31 12.13
C MET A 54 14.56 -8.30 12.21
N GLY A 55 14.76 -9.10 11.18
CA GLY A 55 15.89 -10.02 11.16
C GLY A 55 15.93 -10.95 9.96
N PHE A 56 16.77 -11.97 10.09
CA PHE A 56 16.92 -13.02 9.11
C PHE A 56 17.30 -14.34 9.77
N ALA A 57 16.90 -15.44 9.15
CA ALA A 57 17.18 -16.78 9.62
C ALA A 57 17.50 -17.73 8.47
N SER A 58 18.18 -18.84 8.79
CA SER A 58 18.47 -19.95 7.91
C SER A 58 18.07 -21.27 8.56
N ASP A 59 17.67 -22.23 7.75
CA ASP A 59 17.41 -23.62 8.13
C ASP A 59 18.67 -24.50 8.06
N ASP A 60 19.79 -23.96 7.54
CA ASP A 60 21.08 -24.66 7.52
C ASP A 60 21.69 -24.72 8.92
N ALA A 61 21.65 -25.89 9.55
CA ALA A 61 22.23 -26.11 10.86
C ALA A 61 23.75 -25.87 10.96
N SER A 62 24.45 -25.84 9.84
CA SER A 62 25.91 -25.63 9.76
C SER A 62 26.33 -24.16 9.82
N VAL A 63 25.37 -23.20 9.70
CA VAL A 63 25.70 -21.79 9.85
C VAL A 63 25.91 -21.42 11.32
N SER A 64 26.75 -20.41 11.54
CA SER A 64 27.05 -19.90 12.88
C SER A 64 26.71 -18.43 13.00
N GLU A 65 26.00 -18.07 14.07
CA GLU A 65 25.62 -16.69 14.37
C GLU A 65 26.81 -15.90 14.90
N PHE A 66 26.95 -14.64 14.47
CA PHE A 66 27.96 -13.73 15.00
C PHE A 66 27.46 -12.29 15.05
N ILE A 67 28.11 -11.49 15.90
CA ILE A 67 27.89 -10.03 16.03
C ILE A 67 29.25 -9.36 15.92
N ASP A 68 29.30 -8.19 15.24
CA ASP A 68 30.53 -7.42 15.11
C ASP A 68 30.24 -5.90 15.16
N PHE A 69 31.29 -5.11 15.38
CA PHE A 69 31.20 -3.66 15.49
C PHE A 69 31.33 -2.94 14.15
N GLY A 70 31.86 -3.59 13.11
CA GLY A 70 32.03 -3.01 11.80
C GLY A 70 32.23 -4.09 10.73
N ILE A 71 31.88 -3.76 9.48
CA ILE A 71 32.02 -4.69 8.36
C ILE A 71 33.50 -5.05 8.09
N GLU A 72 34.41 -4.10 8.28
CA GLU A 72 35.83 -4.31 8.09
C GLU A 72 36.40 -5.30 9.11
N GLN A 73 35.98 -5.20 10.38
CA GLN A 73 36.33 -6.15 11.43
C GLN A 73 35.74 -7.53 11.12
N ALA A 74 34.50 -7.59 10.67
CA ALA A 74 33.87 -8.83 10.26
C ALA A 74 34.61 -9.50 9.09
N LEU A 75 35.10 -8.74 8.12
CA LEU A 75 35.90 -9.25 7.00
C LEU A 75 37.29 -9.73 7.44
N ALA A 76 37.92 -9.01 8.37
CA ALA A 76 39.28 -9.32 8.84
C ALA A 76 39.36 -10.49 9.84
N ALA A 77 38.25 -10.82 10.50
CA ALA A 77 38.23 -11.87 11.51
C ALA A 77 38.36 -13.27 10.91
N THR A 78 39.30 -14.06 11.41
CA THR A 78 39.53 -15.45 11.01
C THR A 78 38.49 -16.42 11.57
N HIS A 79 37.84 -16.04 12.68
CA HIS A 79 36.75 -16.79 13.28
C HIS A 79 35.65 -15.84 13.71
N LYS A 80 34.41 -16.17 13.37
CA LYS A 80 33.22 -15.41 13.74
C LYS A 80 32.70 -15.95 15.07
N THR A 81 32.87 -15.18 16.14
CA THR A 81 32.27 -15.49 17.45
C THR A 81 31.40 -14.35 17.91
N PRO A 82 30.29 -14.62 18.65
CA PRO A 82 29.50 -13.56 19.23
C PRO A 82 30.32 -12.77 20.25
N ASN A 83 30.77 -11.57 19.92
CA ASN A 83 31.54 -10.70 20.80
C ASN A 83 30.57 -9.94 21.72
N PHE A 84 30.52 -10.30 23.00
CA PHE A 84 29.75 -9.62 24.06
C PHE A 84 28.26 -9.38 23.76
N LEU A 85 27.71 -9.93 22.66
CA LEU A 85 26.33 -9.67 22.17
C LEU A 85 26.05 -8.18 21.91
N LEU A 86 27.08 -7.40 21.57
CA LEU A 86 27.00 -5.98 21.29
C LEU A 86 27.60 -5.70 19.92
N GLY A 87 26.91 -4.90 19.10
CA GLY A 87 27.41 -4.45 17.80
C GLY A 87 26.28 -4.19 16.82
N PRO A 88 26.50 -3.28 15.88
CA PRO A 88 25.51 -2.94 14.86
C PRO A 88 25.49 -3.96 13.68
N ILE A 89 26.40 -4.95 13.66
CA ILE A 89 26.41 -6.00 12.64
C ILE A 89 25.93 -7.32 13.24
N GLY A 90 24.90 -7.88 12.64
CA GLY A 90 24.46 -9.26 12.88
C GLY A 90 24.68 -10.11 11.64
N GLY A 91 25.24 -11.31 11.79
CA GLY A 91 25.58 -12.16 10.67
C GLY A 91 25.44 -13.65 10.93
N LEU A 92 25.39 -14.40 9.82
CA LEU A 92 25.49 -15.85 9.76
C LEU A 92 26.73 -16.20 8.92
N SER A 93 27.70 -16.91 9.52
CA SER A 93 28.89 -17.40 8.83
C SER A 93 28.73 -18.88 8.48
N PHE A 94 29.41 -19.29 7.41
CA PHE A 94 29.42 -20.66 6.91
C PHE A 94 30.74 -20.99 6.20
N SER A 95 31.07 -22.26 6.17
CA SER A 95 32.28 -22.77 5.51
C SER A 95 31.91 -23.45 4.19
N VAL A 96 32.78 -23.25 3.17
CA VAL A 96 32.66 -23.89 1.85
C VAL A 96 33.96 -24.67 1.61
N ALA A 97 33.87 -25.99 1.62
CA ALA A 97 35.03 -26.84 1.45
C ALA A 97 35.73 -26.67 0.10
N ALA A 98 37.01 -26.93 0.04
CA ALA A 98 37.80 -26.92 -1.19
C ALA A 98 37.17 -27.78 -2.29
N GLY A 99 37.05 -27.24 -3.49
CA GLY A 99 36.51 -27.96 -4.66
C GLY A 99 35.01 -28.25 -4.59
N THR A 100 34.25 -27.60 -3.70
CA THR A 100 32.80 -27.82 -3.54
C THR A 100 31.97 -26.58 -3.78
N GLU A 101 30.67 -26.83 -3.92
CA GLU A 101 29.67 -25.77 -3.95
C GLU A 101 28.76 -25.88 -2.70
N LYS A 102 28.38 -24.75 -2.17
CA LYS A 102 27.42 -24.67 -1.05
C LYS A 102 26.36 -23.61 -1.30
N THR A 103 25.12 -24.00 -1.12
CA THR A 103 23.97 -23.11 -1.13
C THR A 103 23.45 -22.91 0.28
N VAL A 104 23.20 -21.66 0.65
CA VAL A 104 22.58 -21.29 1.93
C VAL A 104 21.35 -20.47 1.65
N ARG A 105 20.23 -20.87 2.24
CA ARG A 105 18.92 -20.20 2.13
C ARG A 105 18.67 -19.33 3.35
N PHE A 106 18.04 -18.19 3.12
CA PHE A 106 17.71 -17.22 4.15
C PHE A 106 16.26 -16.76 3.98
N ALA A 107 15.55 -16.57 5.10
CA ALA A 107 14.33 -15.78 5.18
C ALA A 107 14.66 -14.48 5.93
N LEU A 108 14.37 -13.33 5.30
CA LEU A 108 14.46 -12.01 5.90
C LEU A 108 13.04 -11.55 6.22
N GLY A 109 12.79 -11.00 7.42
CA GLY A 109 11.43 -10.62 7.77
C GLY A 109 11.33 -9.75 8.99
N TYR A 110 10.10 -9.45 9.35
CA TYR A 110 9.78 -8.66 10.52
C TYR A 110 8.51 -9.18 11.21
N PHE A 111 8.31 -8.75 12.46
CA PHE A 111 7.10 -9.03 13.21
C PHE A 111 6.79 -7.90 14.17
N ILE A 112 5.76 -7.14 13.88
CA ILE A 112 5.26 -6.05 14.72
C ILE A 112 3.90 -6.47 15.25
N LYS A 113 3.77 -6.50 16.59
CA LYS A 113 2.55 -6.92 17.28
C LYS A 113 1.78 -5.69 17.79
N GLY A 114 0.46 -5.81 17.77
CA GLY A 114 -0.43 -4.80 18.33
C GLY A 114 -0.81 -3.72 17.34
N ASN A 115 -1.30 -2.61 17.87
CA ASN A 115 -1.78 -1.51 17.05
C ASN A 115 -0.62 -0.79 16.34
N VAL A 116 -0.76 -0.57 15.03
CA VAL A 116 0.24 0.10 14.19
C VAL A 116 -0.26 1.40 13.58
N THR A 117 -1.46 1.82 13.94
CA THR A 117 -2.13 3.01 13.38
C THR A 117 -2.55 3.97 14.50
N PHE A 118 -2.85 5.22 14.14
CA PHE A 118 -3.36 6.25 15.03
C PHE A 118 -4.78 6.65 14.62
N ASN A 119 -5.58 7.13 15.57
CA ASN A 119 -7.00 7.52 15.48
C ASN A 119 -7.97 6.35 15.17
N ARG A 120 -7.56 5.35 14.43
CA ARG A 120 -8.23 4.05 14.29
C ARG A 120 -7.27 2.98 14.80
N SER A 121 -7.79 1.89 15.34
CA SER A 121 -6.95 0.84 15.92
C SER A 121 -6.91 -0.37 14.99
N ALA A 122 -5.81 -0.51 14.28
CA ALA A 122 -5.57 -1.64 13.40
C ALA A 122 -4.19 -2.28 13.65
N ALA A 123 -4.08 -3.58 13.39
CA ALA A 123 -2.85 -4.34 13.47
C ALA A 123 -2.54 -4.95 12.10
N TYR A 124 -1.31 -5.38 11.86
CA TYR A 124 -1.00 -6.10 10.62
C TYR A 124 -1.80 -7.40 10.52
N TRP A 125 -2.31 -7.70 9.33
CA TRP A 125 -3.14 -8.89 9.05
C TRP A 125 -2.43 -10.19 9.40
N TYR A 126 -1.11 -10.28 9.16
CA TYR A 126 -0.32 -11.48 9.46
C TYR A 126 -0.31 -11.87 10.94
N THR A 127 -0.59 -10.92 11.85
CA THR A 127 -0.66 -11.21 13.31
C THR A 127 -1.78 -12.16 13.70
N GLN A 128 -2.73 -12.42 12.79
CA GLN A 128 -3.75 -13.44 12.98
C GLN A 128 -3.21 -14.86 12.79
N TYR A 129 -2.05 -15.02 12.17
CA TYR A 129 -1.45 -16.32 11.84
C TYR A 129 -0.12 -16.57 12.52
N PHE A 130 0.59 -15.50 12.86
CA PHE A 130 1.89 -15.55 13.51
C PHE A 130 1.84 -14.83 14.85
N ASN A 131 2.58 -15.32 15.82
CA ASN A 131 2.62 -14.77 17.17
C ASN A 131 4.00 -14.22 17.56
N SER A 132 5.03 -14.48 16.73
CA SER A 132 6.40 -14.02 16.92
C SER A 132 7.19 -14.06 15.60
N ILE A 133 8.35 -13.41 15.56
CA ILE A 133 9.25 -13.43 14.40
C ILE A 133 9.79 -14.85 14.13
N GLU A 134 10.00 -15.64 15.20
CA GLU A 134 10.41 -17.04 15.10
C GLU A 134 9.36 -17.86 14.34
N SER A 135 8.08 -17.64 14.62
CA SER A 135 6.99 -18.32 13.90
C SER A 135 6.89 -17.90 12.44
N VAL A 136 7.25 -16.64 12.11
CA VAL A 136 7.37 -16.16 10.74
C VAL A 136 8.49 -16.89 10.02
N PHE A 137 9.69 -16.90 10.58
CA PHE A 137 10.85 -17.56 9.97
C PHE A 137 10.66 -19.07 9.83
N SER A 138 10.14 -19.74 10.86
CA SER A 138 9.85 -21.19 10.79
C SER A 138 8.91 -21.49 9.60
N TYR A 139 7.83 -20.74 9.49
CA TYR A 139 6.86 -20.92 8.41
C TYR A 139 7.47 -20.58 7.04
N ALA A 140 8.22 -19.49 6.94
CA ALA A 140 8.84 -19.05 5.70
C ALA A 140 9.85 -20.09 5.17
N LEU A 141 10.75 -20.59 6.03
CA LEU A 141 11.75 -21.58 5.66
C LEU A 141 11.14 -22.95 5.35
N GLU A 142 10.12 -23.38 6.11
CA GLU A 142 9.37 -24.62 5.82
C GLU A 142 8.69 -24.57 4.43
N HIS A 143 8.25 -23.39 3.98
CA HIS A 143 7.54 -23.20 2.72
C HIS A 143 8.41 -22.50 1.65
N TYR A 144 9.72 -22.49 1.83
CA TYR A 144 10.67 -21.76 0.98
C TYR A 144 10.46 -22.08 -0.52
N ASP A 145 10.44 -23.36 -0.86
CA ASP A 145 10.29 -23.79 -2.26
C ASP A 145 8.94 -23.38 -2.85
N VAL A 146 7.86 -23.36 -2.04
CA VAL A 146 6.54 -22.89 -2.50
C VAL A 146 6.56 -21.42 -2.92
N TYR A 147 7.25 -20.57 -2.15
CA TYR A 147 7.38 -19.15 -2.47
C TYR A 147 8.27 -18.90 -3.69
N THR A 148 9.42 -19.57 -3.74
CA THR A 148 10.37 -19.39 -4.84
C THR A 148 9.84 -19.95 -6.15
N ASP A 149 9.19 -21.11 -6.13
CA ASP A 149 8.54 -21.69 -7.31
C ASP A 149 7.41 -20.79 -7.82
N SER A 150 6.61 -20.20 -6.91
CA SER A 150 5.57 -19.24 -7.27
C SER A 150 6.15 -17.99 -7.93
N ALA A 151 7.25 -17.44 -7.39
CA ALA A 151 7.92 -16.28 -7.97
C ALA A 151 8.49 -16.60 -9.36
N ILE A 152 9.18 -17.73 -9.50
CA ILE A 152 9.71 -18.19 -10.79
C ILE A 152 8.58 -18.39 -11.81
N GLN A 153 7.44 -18.91 -11.38
CA GLN A 153 6.30 -19.11 -12.27
C GLN A 153 5.70 -17.76 -12.72
N SER A 154 5.60 -16.79 -11.83
CA SER A 154 5.13 -15.44 -12.17
C SER A 154 6.07 -14.74 -13.17
N ASP A 155 7.39 -14.88 -12.99
CA ASP A 155 8.38 -14.35 -13.95
C ASP A 155 8.26 -15.02 -15.32
N LYS A 156 8.06 -16.34 -15.36
CA LYS A 156 7.82 -17.04 -16.62
C LYS A 156 6.53 -16.61 -17.30
N GLU A 157 5.48 -16.39 -16.54
CA GLU A 157 4.19 -15.93 -17.05
C GLU A 157 4.33 -14.54 -17.68
N LEU A 158 5.00 -13.61 -17.00
CA LEU A 158 5.32 -12.29 -17.55
C LEU A 158 6.06 -12.39 -18.89
N GLY A 159 7.00 -13.33 -19.01
CA GLY A 159 7.73 -13.62 -20.24
C GLY A 159 6.90 -14.20 -21.38
N THR A 160 5.66 -14.67 -21.12
CA THR A 160 4.76 -15.18 -22.18
C THR A 160 3.99 -14.06 -22.91
N TYR A 161 3.90 -12.87 -22.31
CA TYR A 161 3.25 -11.74 -22.95
C TYR A 161 4.13 -11.19 -24.08
N ASN A 162 3.47 -10.69 -25.14
CA ASN A 162 4.18 -10.10 -26.27
C ASN A 162 4.67 -8.69 -25.93
N LEU A 163 5.61 -8.61 -24.98
CA LEU A 163 6.19 -7.38 -24.46
C LEU A 163 7.69 -7.35 -24.71
N SER A 164 8.25 -6.15 -24.94
CA SER A 164 9.70 -5.98 -24.96
C SER A 164 10.32 -6.18 -23.57
N ASP A 165 11.62 -6.41 -23.50
CA ASP A 165 12.34 -6.54 -22.22
C ASP A 165 12.15 -5.30 -21.33
N ASP A 166 12.16 -4.09 -21.92
CA ASP A 166 11.92 -2.83 -21.21
C ASP A 166 10.50 -2.77 -20.63
N GLN A 167 9.50 -3.24 -21.37
CA GLN A 167 8.11 -3.28 -20.88
C GLN A 167 7.94 -4.31 -19.76
N GLN A 168 8.55 -5.49 -19.86
CA GLN A 168 8.55 -6.49 -18.79
C GLN A 168 9.23 -5.94 -17.53
N PHE A 169 10.38 -5.26 -17.69
CA PHE A 169 11.07 -4.58 -16.61
C PHE A 169 10.18 -3.53 -15.92
N LEU A 170 9.52 -2.67 -16.68
CA LEU A 170 8.62 -1.64 -16.15
C LEU A 170 7.46 -2.26 -15.36
N ILE A 171 6.82 -3.32 -15.88
CA ILE A 171 5.72 -4.02 -15.18
C ILE A 171 6.21 -4.65 -13.88
N ALA A 172 7.35 -5.34 -13.90
CA ALA A 172 7.90 -5.96 -12.71
C ALA A 172 8.22 -4.92 -11.62
N HIS A 173 8.84 -3.79 -12.01
CA HIS A 173 9.15 -2.71 -11.08
C HIS A 173 7.91 -1.95 -10.58
N ALA A 174 6.93 -1.68 -11.44
CA ALA A 174 5.67 -1.05 -11.04
C ALA A 174 4.91 -1.93 -10.04
N THR A 175 4.81 -3.24 -10.32
CA THR A 175 4.17 -4.21 -9.41
C THR A 175 4.87 -4.25 -8.06
N ARG A 176 6.21 -4.31 -8.05
CA ARG A 176 6.99 -4.28 -6.81
C ARG A 176 6.80 -2.97 -6.05
N SER A 177 6.81 -1.83 -6.74
CA SER A 177 6.61 -0.51 -6.13
C SER A 177 5.22 -0.41 -5.52
N TYR A 178 4.20 -0.82 -6.25
CA TYR A 178 2.82 -0.82 -5.77
C TYR A 178 2.66 -1.63 -4.48
N TYR A 179 3.02 -2.92 -4.49
CA TYR A 179 2.91 -3.75 -3.28
C TYR A 179 3.85 -3.31 -2.16
N GLY A 180 4.99 -2.70 -2.48
CA GLY A 180 5.88 -2.09 -1.50
C GLY A 180 5.28 -0.88 -0.79
N SER A 181 4.24 -0.28 -1.37
CA SER A 181 3.49 0.86 -0.81
C SER A 181 2.16 0.44 -0.17
N THR A 182 1.87 -0.85 -0.06
CA THR A 182 0.60 -1.34 0.49
C THR A 182 0.75 -1.89 1.91
N GLU A 183 -0.33 -1.79 2.67
CA GLU A 183 -0.46 -2.42 3.98
C GLU A 183 -1.76 -3.21 4.07
N TRP A 184 -1.63 -4.46 4.48
CA TRP A 184 -2.78 -5.28 4.80
C TRP A 184 -2.95 -5.35 6.31
N LEU A 185 -3.95 -4.66 6.79
CA LEU A 185 -4.26 -4.55 8.23
C LEU A 185 -5.53 -5.32 8.58
N VAL A 186 -5.77 -5.44 9.87
CA VAL A 186 -7.01 -5.94 10.47
C VAL A 186 -7.54 -4.92 11.47
N GLU A 187 -8.78 -4.50 11.27
CA GLU A 187 -9.53 -3.65 12.18
C GLU A 187 -10.83 -4.36 12.58
N ASN A 188 -11.06 -4.56 13.87
CA ASN A 188 -12.26 -5.26 14.39
C ASN A 188 -12.53 -6.62 13.72
N GLY A 189 -11.46 -7.36 13.38
CA GLY A 189 -11.54 -8.68 12.72
C GLY A 189 -11.83 -8.64 11.22
N LYS A 190 -11.93 -7.46 10.62
CA LYS A 190 -12.13 -7.28 9.17
C LYS A 190 -10.85 -6.79 8.49
N PRO A 191 -10.65 -7.13 7.22
CA PRO A 191 -9.51 -6.62 6.47
C PRO A 191 -9.62 -5.10 6.27
N LEU A 192 -8.48 -4.44 6.33
CA LEU A 192 -8.30 -3.05 5.97
C LEU A 192 -7.11 -2.97 5.02
N TRP A 193 -7.38 -2.62 3.76
CA TRP A 193 -6.38 -2.49 2.72
C TRP A 193 -5.99 -1.04 2.54
N LEU A 194 -4.70 -0.75 2.67
CA LEU A 194 -4.16 0.60 2.50
C LEU A 194 -3.16 0.62 1.35
N VAL A 195 -3.24 1.65 0.55
CA VAL A 195 -2.23 2.02 -0.44
C VAL A 195 -1.68 3.39 -0.04
N ASN A 196 -0.39 3.45 0.25
CA ASN A 196 0.28 4.68 0.60
C ASN A 196 0.80 5.37 -0.67
N GLU A 197 0.44 6.63 -0.87
CA GLU A 197 0.89 7.42 -1.99
C GLU A 197 2.37 7.77 -1.85
N GLY A 198 3.23 7.02 -2.53
CA GLY A 198 4.64 7.29 -2.69
C GLY A 198 5.35 7.83 -1.44
N GLU A 199 6.12 8.88 -1.60
CA GLU A 199 6.87 9.53 -0.52
C GLU A 199 6.00 10.36 0.44
N TYR A 200 4.80 10.79 0.01
CA TYR A 200 3.85 11.51 0.86
C TYR A 200 3.17 10.61 1.89
N LEU A 201 3.14 9.30 1.66
CA LEU A 201 2.50 8.30 2.51
C LEU A 201 1.02 8.60 2.80
N MET A 202 0.31 9.26 1.87
CA MET A 202 -1.13 9.47 2.00
C MET A 202 -1.86 8.15 1.83
N ILE A 203 -2.85 7.94 2.70
CA ILE A 203 -3.58 6.68 2.77
C ILE A 203 -4.73 6.72 1.77
N ASN A 204 -4.71 5.80 0.80
CA ASN A 204 -5.80 5.60 -0.17
C ASN A 204 -6.26 6.89 -0.86
N THR A 205 -5.32 7.65 -1.42
CA THR A 205 -5.62 8.82 -2.24
C THR A 205 -6.61 8.45 -3.35
N LEU A 206 -7.80 9.04 -3.34
CA LEU A 206 -8.93 8.53 -4.13
C LEU A 206 -8.77 8.78 -5.63
N ASP A 207 -8.15 9.89 -6.01
CA ASP A 207 -7.86 10.21 -7.41
C ASP A 207 -6.82 9.26 -8.03
N LEU A 208 -5.94 8.66 -7.23
CA LEU A 208 -5.03 7.60 -7.67
C LEU A 208 -5.68 6.20 -7.61
N THR A 209 -6.68 6.02 -6.76
CA THR A 209 -7.36 4.72 -6.60
C THR A 209 -8.03 4.26 -7.90
N ILE A 210 -8.58 5.19 -8.71
CA ILE A 210 -9.18 4.86 -10.00
C ILE A 210 -8.18 4.26 -10.97
N ASP A 211 -6.96 4.77 -11.00
CA ASP A 211 -5.90 4.26 -11.89
C ASP A 211 -5.39 2.89 -11.43
N MET A 212 -5.26 2.67 -10.13
CA MET A 212 -4.83 1.41 -9.54
C MET A 212 -5.91 0.31 -9.61
N ALA A 213 -7.20 0.70 -9.69
CA ALA A 213 -8.32 -0.24 -9.74
C ALA A 213 -8.20 -1.24 -10.89
N PHE A 214 -7.71 -0.86 -12.06
CA PHE A 214 -7.52 -1.77 -13.19
C PHE A 214 -6.56 -2.92 -12.88
N PHE A 215 -5.50 -2.64 -12.12
CA PHE A 215 -4.53 -3.65 -11.69
C PHE A 215 -5.14 -4.58 -10.64
N GLU A 216 -5.72 -4.02 -9.58
CA GLU A 216 -6.29 -4.79 -8.48
C GLU A 216 -7.54 -5.58 -8.87
N LEU A 217 -8.38 -5.09 -9.77
CA LEU A 217 -9.52 -5.84 -10.26
C LEU A 217 -9.13 -7.16 -10.93
N ASN A 218 -7.97 -7.21 -11.57
CA ASN A 218 -7.46 -8.44 -12.17
C ASN A 218 -6.85 -9.42 -11.16
N LEU A 219 -6.30 -8.94 -10.05
CA LEU A 219 -5.55 -9.74 -9.09
C LEU A 219 -6.32 -9.95 -7.78
N ASN A 220 -6.83 -8.88 -7.19
CA ASN A 220 -7.43 -8.86 -5.86
C ASN A 220 -8.67 -7.94 -5.81
N PRO A 221 -9.77 -8.25 -6.52
CA PRO A 221 -10.94 -7.36 -6.60
C PRO A 221 -11.49 -6.94 -5.23
N TRP A 222 -11.29 -7.76 -4.19
CA TRP A 222 -11.73 -7.46 -2.84
C TRP A 222 -11.06 -6.21 -2.24
N THR A 223 -9.86 -5.84 -2.69
CA THR A 223 -9.16 -4.63 -2.22
C THR A 223 -9.88 -3.37 -2.68
N VAL A 224 -10.34 -3.34 -3.93
CA VAL A 224 -11.14 -2.23 -4.48
C VAL A 224 -12.42 -2.06 -3.69
N ARG A 225 -13.18 -3.14 -3.47
CA ARG A 225 -14.39 -3.12 -2.63
C ARG A 225 -14.08 -2.58 -1.23
N ASN A 226 -13.00 -3.05 -0.62
CA ASN A 226 -12.59 -2.66 0.73
C ASN A 226 -12.33 -1.15 0.83
N VAL A 227 -11.59 -0.58 -0.11
CA VAL A 227 -11.33 0.86 -0.17
C VAL A 227 -12.62 1.65 -0.36
N LEU A 228 -13.49 1.25 -1.30
CA LEU A 228 -14.78 1.91 -1.55
C LEU A 228 -15.68 1.91 -0.30
N GLU A 229 -15.79 0.77 0.39
CA GLU A 229 -16.59 0.66 1.62
C GLU A 229 -16.03 1.52 2.77
N HIS A 230 -14.71 1.68 2.87
CA HIS A 230 -14.08 2.56 3.85
C HIS A 230 -14.32 4.03 3.56
N PHE A 231 -14.29 4.46 2.30
CA PHE A 231 -14.70 5.81 1.93
C PHE A 231 -16.14 6.08 2.32
N VAL A 232 -17.07 5.17 2.02
CA VAL A 232 -18.48 5.31 2.40
C VAL A 232 -18.66 5.43 3.91
N SER A 233 -18.01 4.57 4.68
CA SER A 233 -18.28 4.46 6.12
C SER A 233 -17.60 5.53 6.97
N HIS A 234 -16.49 6.14 6.49
CA HIS A 234 -15.68 7.04 7.31
C HIS A 234 -15.36 8.37 6.63
N TYR A 235 -15.29 8.40 5.31
CA TYR A 235 -14.71 9.52 4.54
C TYR A 235 -15.65 10.08 3.49
N SER A 236 -16.95 9.74 3.55
CA SER A 236 -18.01 10.45 2.85
C SER A 236 -18.55 11.58 3.72
N TYR A 237 -19.02 12.65 3.09
CA TYR A 237 -19.64 13.79 3.77
C TYR A 237 -20.76 14.38 2.90
N GLU A 238 -21.62 15.20 3.52
CA GLU A 238 -22.60 16.04 2.84
C GLU A 238 -22.15 17.50 2.90
N ASP A 239 -22.41 18.24 1.85
CA ASP A 239 -22.11 19.67 1.77
C ASP A 239 -23.21 20.47 1.10
N GLU A 240 -23.02 21.79 1.07
CA GLU A 240 -23.76 22.74 0.27
C GLU A 240 -22.83 23.27 -0.83
N VAL A 241 -23.39 23.87 -1.86
CA VAL A 241 -22.65 24.46 -2.97
C VAL A 241 -23.07 25.91 -3.19
N PHE A 242 -22.17 26.69 -3.80
CA PHE A 242 -22.42 28.10 -4.11
C PHE A 242 -21.89 28.48 -5.51
N ALA A 243 -22.52 29.46 -6.12
CA ALA A 243 -22.00 30.06 -7.34
C ALA A 243 -20.79 30.94 -7.04
N PRO A 244 -19.73 30.97 -7.89
CA PRO A 244 -18.55 31.80 -7.67
C PRO A 244 -18.84 33.29 -7.54
N GLU A 245 -19.85 33.77 -8.23
CA GLU A 245 -20.31 35.16 -8.23
C GLU A 245 -21.18 35.52 -7.03
N ASP A 246 -21.74 34.50 -6.32
CA ASP A 246 -22.58 34.70 -5.15
C ASP A 246 -22.29 33.66 -4.05
N PRO A 247 -21.12 33.73 -3.39
CA PRO A 247 -20.68 32.73 -2.41
C PRO A 247 -21.47 32.78 -1.09
N GLU A 248 -22.31 33.77 -0.88
CA GLU A 248 -23.18 33.90 0.29
C GLU A 248 -24.48 33.11 0.16
N THR A 249 -24.90 32.80 -1.06
CA THR A 249 -26.10 32.00 -1.34
C THR A 249 -25.76 30.54 -1.48
N LEU A 250 -26.12 29.73 -0.45
CA LEU A 250 -25.88 28.32 -0.42
C LEU A 250 -27.06 27.54 -1.01
N HIS A 251 -26.76 26.53 -1.80
CA HIS A 251 -27.68 25.58 -2.38
C HIS A 251 -27.37 24.16 -1.92
N LYS A 252 -28.32 23.23 -2.06
CA LYS A 252 -28.05 21.82 -1.79
C LYS A 252 -26.92 21.32 -2.69
N GLY A 253 -25.83 20.86 -2.09
CA GLY A 253 -24.75 20.13 -2.75
C GLY A 253 -25.07 18.64 -2.82
N GLY A 254 -24.67 17.91 -1.81
CA GLY A 254 -24.93 16.50 -1.65
C GLY A 254 -23.71 15.76 -1.17
N ILE A 255 -23.68 14.45 -1.41
CA ILE A 255 -22.59 13.61 -0.96
C ILE A 255 -21.32 13.84 -1.81
N SER A 256 -20.18 13.79 -1.14
CA SER A 256 -18.88 13.59 -1.77
C SER A 256 -17.93 12.85 -0.83
N PHE A 257 -16.68 12.71 -1.23
CA PHE A 257 -15.67 11.93 -0.53
C PHE A 257 -14.42 12.78 -0.32
N THR A 258 -13.64 12.46 0.73
CA THR A 258 -12.36 13.12 0.97
C THR A 258 -11.32 12.66 -0.04
N HIS A 259 -10.29 13.47 -0.24
CA HIS A 259 -9.15 13.13 -1.09
C HIS A 259 -8.41 11.88 -0.60
N ASP A 260 -8.23 11.73 0.70
CA ASP A 260 -7.50 10.66 1.35
C ASP A 260 -8.13 10.26 2.69
N MET A 261 -7.59 9.23 3.32
CA MET A 261 -7.99 8.74 4.65
C MET A 261 -7.02 9.15 5.76
N GLY A 262 -5.94 9.87 5.43
CA GLY A 262 -4.88 10.24 6.37
C GLY A 262 -3.48 10.15 5.77
N VAL A 263 -2.44 10.11 6.62
CA VAL A 263 -1.04 10.09 6.20
C VAL A 263 -0.17 9.28 7.19
N GLY A 264 0.74 8.44 6.68
CA GLY A 264 1.74 7.75 7.48
C GLY A 264 1.16 6.95 8.66
N ASN A 265 0.17 6.13 8.43
CA ASN A 265 -0.58 5.36 9.43
C ASN A 265 -1.38 6.20 10.45
N HIS A 266 -1.49 7.51 10.24
CA HIS A 266 -2.37 8.39 11.01
C HIS A 266 -3.65 8.63 10.23
N PHE A 267 -4.72 7.96 10.61
CA PHE A 267 -6.03 8.20 10.02
C PHE A 267 -6.55 9.58 10.39
N SER A 268 -7.06 10.30 9.40
CA SER A 268 -7.81 11.54 9.64
C SER A 268 -9.11 11.25 10.41
N PRO A 269 -9.65 12.22 11.15
CA PRO A 269 -11.01 12.13 11.67
C PRO A 269 -12.01 11.85 10.55
N ASN A 270 -13.11 11.19 10.90
CA ASN A 270 -14.18 10.91 9.93
C ASN A 270 -14.57 12.16 9.16
N GLN A 271 -14.79 12.03 7.86
CA GLN A 271 -15.20 13.08 6.94
C GLN A 271 -14.13 14.16 6.64
N TYR A 272 -12.88 13.96 7.04
CA TYR A 272 -11.79 14.89 6.76
C TYR A 272 -10.61 14.22 6.07
N SER A 273 -9.99 14.93 5.12
CA SER A 273 -8.70 14.55 4.56
C SER A 273 -7.55 14.97 5.49
N CYS A 274 -6.34 14.46 5.26
CA CYS A 274 -5.17 14.88 6.03
C CYS A 274 -4.87 16.37 5.84
N TYR A 275 -5.12 16.94 4.67
CA TYR A 275 -4.91 18.37 4.39
C TYR A 275 -5.76 19.29 5.25
N GLU A 276 -6.99 18.88 5.55
CA GLU A 276 -7.89 19.66 6.40
C GLU A 276 -7.48 19.63 7.87
N CYS A 277 -6.83 18.54 8.32
CA CYS A 277 -6.50 18.31 9.73
C CYS A 277 -5.08 18.72 10.09
N ALA A 278 -4.10 18.53 9.22
CA ALA A 278 -2.69 18.74 9.52
C ALA A 278 -2.22 20.20 9.41
N GLY A 279 -3.09 21.15 9.03
CA GLY A 279 -2.71 22.53 8.79
C GLY A 279 -1.80 22.71 7.56
N ILE A 280 -1.63 21.68 6.78
CA ILE A 280 -1.08 21.72 5.43
C ILE A 280 -2.08 22.53 4.61
N ASP A 281 -1.61 23.40 3.75
CA ASP A 281 -2.39 24.38 3.02
C ASP A 281 -3.84 23.94 2.71
N ARG A 282 -4.81 24.56 3.39
CA ARG A 282 -6.25 24.31 3.21
C ARG A 282 -6.79 24.72 1.83
N LYS A 283 -5.92 25.12 0.92
CA LYS A 283 -6.24 25.51 -0.46
C LYS A 283 -5.75 24.52 -1.50
N CYS A 284 -5.31 23.34 -1.07
CA CYS A 284 -4.85 22.28 -1.97
C CYS A 284 -5.91 21.17 -2.08
N PHE A 285 -5.52 19.94 -2.19
CA PHE A 285 -6.33 18.75 -2.48
C PHE A 285 -7.56 18.50 -1.57
N SER A 286 -7.71 19.24 -0.46
CA SER A 286 -8.96 19.22 0.34
C SER A 286 -10.20 19.63 -0.45
N TYR A 287 -10.04 20.30 -1.58
CA TYR A 287 -11.11 20.95 -2.33
C TYR A 287 -11.36 20.31 -3.69
N MET A 288 -11.09 19.03 -3.80
CA MET A 288 -11.36 18.22 -5.00
C MET A 288 -12.71 17.50 -4.91
N THR A 289 -13.72 18.17 -4.37
CA THR A 289 -14.95 17.50 -3.97
C THR A 289 -15.72 16.89 -5.14
N TYR A 290 -15.71 17.54 -6.30
CA TYR A 290 -16.34 17.02 -7.51
C TYR A 290 -15.55 15.88 -8.13
N GLU A 291 -14.23 16.01 -8.18
CA GLU A 291 -13.37 14.97 -8.72
C GLU A 291 -13.47 13.69 -7.90
N GLU A 292 -13.44 13.79 -6.57
CA GLU A 292 -13.52 12.62 -5.71
C GLU A 292 -14.90 11.94 -5.74
N LEU A 293 -15.96 12.71 -5.96
CA LEU A 293 -17.27 12.15 -6.23
C LEU A 293 -17.28 11.31 -7.50
N THR A 294 -16.72 11.84 -8.59
CA THR A 294 -16.63 11.09 -9.87
C THR A 294 -15.72 9.88 -9.75
N ASN A 295 -14.58 10.01 -9.05
CA ASN A 295 -13.63 8.91 -8.85
C ASN A 295 -14.28 7.74 -8.09
N TRP A 296 -15.03 8.02 -7.03
CA TRP A 296 -15.74 6.97 -6.29
C TRP A 296 -16.77 6.25 -7.17
N ILE A 297 -17.59 7.01 -7.93
CA ILE A 297 -18.60 6.44 -8.84
C ILE A 297 -17.95 5.55 -9.90
N LEU A 298 -16.87 6.03 -10.52
CA LEU A 298 -16.15 5.31 -11.58
C LEU A 298 -15.49 4.03 -11.04
N CYS A 299 -14.87 4.09 -9.87
CA CYS A 299 -14.32 2.91 -9.21
C CYS A 299 -15.40 1.88 -8.87
N ALA A 300 -16.56 2.32 -8.37
CA ALA A 300 -17.69 1.45 -8.08
C ALA A 300 -18.24 0.80 -9.36
N GLY A 301 -18.40 1.58 -10.42
CA GLY A 301 -18.84 1.07 -11.73
C GLY A 301 -17.87 0.05 -12.32
N LEU A 302 -16.56 0.31 -12.27
CA LEU A 302 -15.53 -0.64 -12.68
C LEU A 302 -15.58 -1.92 -11.87
N TYR A 303 -15.68 -1.80 -10.53
CA TYR A 303 -15.78 -2.95 -9.64
C TYR A 303 -16.98 -3.82 -9.96
N VAL A 304 -18.18 -3.23 -10.04
CA VAL A 304 -19.42 -3.97 -10.32
C VAL A 304 -19.38 -4.61 -11.71
N THR A 305 -18.92 -3.87 -12.72
CA THR A 305 -18.80 -4.37 -14.10
C THR A 305 -17.86 -5.57 -14.18
N HIS A 306 -16.73 -5.50 -13.50
CA HIS A 306 -15.72 -6.57 -13.53
C HIS A 306 -16.15 -7.80 -12.72
N THR A 307 -16.69 -7.59 -11.51
CA THR A 307 -16.96 -8.68 -10.56
C THR A 307 -18.37 -9.24 -10.61
N GLN A 308 -19.32 -8.47 -11.13
CA GLN A 308 -20.77 -8.77 -11.08
C GLN A 308 -21.26 -8.94 -9.62
N ASP A 309 -20.67 -8.21 -8.68
CA ASP A 309 -21.04 -8.25 -7.25
C ASP A 309 -22.34 -7.49 -7.00
N MET A 310 -23.46 -8.18 -7.21
CA MET A 310 -24.81 -7.65 -6.99
C MET A 310 -25.11 -7.39 -5.51
N GLU A 311 -24.39 -8.04 -4.58
CA GLU A 311 -24.56 -7.75 -3.15
C GLU A 311 -24.03 -6.35 -2.83
N PHE A 312 -22.81 -6.03 -3.28
CA PHE A 312 -22.23 -4.69 -3.15
C PHE A 312 -23.15 -3.63 -3.80
N LEU A 313 -23.58 -3.86 -5.04
CA LEU A 313 -24.47 -2.95 -5.76
C LEU A 313 -25.75 -2.66 -4.97
N ASN A 314 -26.43 -3.70 -4.49
CA ASN A 314 -27.65 -3.53 -3.70
C ASN A 314 -27.41 -2.78 -2.37
N GLN A 315 -26.26 -3.02 -1.72
CA GLN A 315 -25.89 -2.31 -0.49
C GLN A 315 -25.62 -0.82 -0.76
N GLN A 316 -25.12 -0.46 -1.94
CA GLN A 316 -24.76 0.92 -2.30
C GLN A 316 -25.86 1.66 -3.09
N ALA A 317 -26.99 1.02 -3.43
CA ALA A 317 -28.01 1.59 -4.31
C ALA A 317 -28.47 3.00 -3.88
N SER A 318 -28.81 3.17 -2.61
CA SER A 318 -29.22 4.49 -2.07
C SER A 318 -28.09 5.53 -2.11
N LEU A 319 -26.83 5.10 -1.95
CA LEU A 319 -25.68 5.97 -2.07
C LEU A 319 -25.47 6.42 -3.52
N LEU A 320 -25.61 5.52 -4.48
CA LEU A 320 -25.50 5.83 -5.91
C LEU A 320 -26.55 6.85 -6.36
N GLU A 321 -27.80 6.74 -5.85
CA GLU A 321 -28.85 7.76 -6.08
C GLU A 321 -28.41 9.13 -5.52
N ARG A 322 -27.84 9.18 -4.32
CA ARG A 322 -27.33 10.42 -3.73
C ARG A 322 -26.13 10.98 -4.50
N CYS A 323 -25.25 10.12 -5.01
CA CYS A 323 -24.15 10.53 -5.88
C CYS A 323 -24.68 11.18 -7.17
N PHE A 324 -25.69 10.57 -7.79
CA PHE A 324 -26.34 11.14 -8.97
C PHE A 324 -26.94 12.53 -8.70
N GLU A 325 -27.70 12.69 -7.60
CA GLU A 325 -28.23 13.99 -7.21
C GLU A 325 -27.11 15.02 -6.96
N SER A 326 -26.03 14.60 -6.33
CA SER A 326 -24.90 15.47 -6.03
C SER A 326 -24.19 15.96 -7.30
N LEU A 327 -23.98 15.10 -8.31
CA LEU A 327 -23.45 15.53 -9.62
C LEU A 327 -24.33 16.62 -10.23
N GLN A 328 -25.65 16.42 -10.22
CA GLN A 328 -26.60 17.37 -10.78
C GLN A 328 -26.63 18.72 -10.04
N ASN A 329 -26.51 18.70 -8.72
CA ASN A 329 -26.53 19.91 -7.91
C ASN A 329 -25.24 20.74 -8.05
N ARG A 330 -24.12 20.08 -8.32
CA ARG A 330 -22.81 20.75 -8.57
C ARG A 330 -22.68 21.27 -9.99
N ASP A 331 -23.45 20.75 -10.93
CA ASP A 331 -23.65 21.35 -12.26
C ASP A 331 -24.43 22.67 -12.08
N HIS A 332 -25.72 22.58 -11.82
CA HIS A 332 -26.54 23.74 -11.51
C HIS A 332 -27.75 23.35 -10.63
N PRO A 333 -28.09 24.14 -9.55
CA PRO A 333 -29.27 23.90 -8.72
C PRO A 333 -30.57 23.91 -9.51
N ASP A 334 -30.73 24.83 -10.51
CA ASP A 334 -31.84 24.84 -11.42
C ASP A 334 -31.66 23.82 -12.54
N PRO A 335 -32.51 22.78 -12.62
CA PRO A 335 -32.41 21.77 -13.66
C PRO A 335 -32.44 22.28 -15.10
N ALA A 336 -33.07 23.43 -15.33
CA ALA A 336 -33.18 24.04 -16.66
C ALA A 336 -31.85 24.67 -17.16
N GLN A 337 -30.89 24.85 -16.26
CA GLN A 337 -29.59 25.48 -16.57
C GLN A 337 -28.42 24.48 -16.54
N ARG A 338 -28.69 23.19 -16.30
CA ARG A 338 -27.68 22.15 -16.30
C ARG A 338 -27.16 21.89 -17.71
N ASP A 339 -25.84 21.83 -17.83
CA ASP A 339 -25.15 21.58 -19.12
C ASP A 339 -24.18 20.38 -19.08
N GLY A 340 -24.05 19.73 -17.94
CA GLY A 340 -23.18 18.56 -17.73
C GLY A 340 -21.79 18.90 -17.23
N LEU A 341 -21.51 20.16 -16.93
CA LEU A 341 -20.26 20.63 -16.36
C LEU A 341 -20.45 21.08 -14.91
N MET A 342 -19.38 21.05 -14.14
CA MET A 342 -19.41 21.59 -12.77
C MET A 342 -19.43 23.14 -12.83
N GLY A 343 -20.48 23.76 -12.27
CA GLY A 343 -20.60 25.22 -12.18
C GLY A 343 -20.49 25.77 -10.75
N TYR A 344 -20.73 24.94 -9.74
CA TYR A 344 -20.86 25.34 -8.34
C TYR A 344 -19.77 24.72 -7.46
N ASP A 345 -19.12 25.56 -6.65
CA ASP A 345 -18.09 25.14 -5.68
C ASP A 345 -18.70 24.59 -4.40
N SER A 346 -17.99 23.68 -3.74
CA SER A 346 -18.36 23.17 -2.42
C SER A 346 -18.19 24.24 -1.33
N SER A 347 -19.12 24.27 -0.37
CA SER A 347 -18.98 25.09 0.84
C SER A 347 -17.76 24.71 1.69
N ARG A 348 -17.17 23.53 1.49
CA ARG A 348 -15.92 23.11 2.15
C ARG A 348 -14.69 23.91 1.67
N THR A 349 -14.76 24.55 0.51
CA THR A 349 -13.69 25.41 0.00
C THR A 349 -13.54 26.74 0.79
N ILE A 350 -14.47 27.04 1.70
CA ILE A 350 -14.47 28.24 2.54
C ILE A 350 -14.31 29.52 1.68
N GLY A 351 -15.09 29.60 0.58
CA GLY A 351 -15.04 30.72 -0.36
C GLY A 351 -13.85 30.71 -1.34
N GLY A 352 -13.05 29.64 -1.36
CA GLY A 352 -12.07 29.39 -2.40
C GLY A 352 -12.68 28.67 -3.60
N GLY A 353 -11.97 28.59 -4.71
CA GLY A 353 -12.35 27.77 -5.87
C GLY A 353 -12.05 26.31 -5.63
N GLU A 354 -12.90 25.45 -6.17
CA GLU A 354 -12.63 24.01 -6.21
C GLU A 354 -11.56 23.69 -7.25
N ILE A 355 -10.70 22.71 -6.97
CA ILE A 355 -9.57 22.31 -7.82
C ILE A 355 -9.69 20.87 -8.31
N THR A 356 -8.79 20.50 -9.21
CA THR A 356 -8.59 19.13 -9.72
C THR A 356 -7.14 18.70 -9.56
N THR A 357 -6.83 17.43 -9.77
CA THR A 357 -5.45 16.87 -9.84
C THR A 357 -4.55 17.59 -10.84
N TYR A 358 -5.11 18.32 -11.79
CA TYR A 358 -4.34 19.08 -12.77
C TYR A 358 -3.49 20.21 -12.15
N ASP A 359 -3.84 20.69 -10.97
CA ASP A 359 -3.13 21.78 -10.30
C ASP A 359 -1.71 21.38 -9.86
N SER A 360 -1.42 20.12 -9.68
CA SER A 360 -0.08 19.61 -9.34
C SER A 360 0.97 19.94 -10.41
N LEU A 361 0.55 20.17 -11.65
CA LEU A 361 1.40 20.53 -12.78
C LEU A 361 1.46 22.05 -13.00
N ASP A 362 0.30 22.72 -12.95
CA ASP A 362 0.16 24.15 -13.15
C ASP A 362 -1.13 24.65 -12.46
N HIS A 363 -0.99 25.40 -11.40
CA HIS A 363 -2.13 25.96 -10.64
C HIS A 363 -3.14 26.75 -11.46
N SER A 364 -2.72 27.30 -12.63
CA SER A 364 -3.65 27.97 -13.54
C SER A 364 -4.61 27.02 -14.27
N LEU A 365 -4.29 25.73 -14.28
CA LEU A 365 -5.08 24.66 -14.88
C LEU A 365 -5.95 23.92 -13.86
N GLY A 366 -5.72 24.16 -12.57
CA GLY A 366 -6.35 23.45 -11.47
C GLY A 366 -7.80 23.81 -11.19
N GLN A 367 -8.40 24.76 -11.93
CA GLN A 367 -9.80 25.12 -11.76
C GLN A 367 -10.72 23.98 -12.14
N ALA A 368 -11.63 23.61 -11.23
CA ALA A 368 -12.57 22.51 -11.43
C ALA A 368 -13.79 22.90 -12.29
N ARG A 369 -14.27 24.14 -12.16
CA ARG A 369 -15.44 24.62 -12.89
C ARG A 369 -15.19 24.67 -14.39
N GLU A 370 -16.22 24.26 -15.15
CA GLU A 370 -16.19 24.26 -16.63
C GLU A 370 -14.95 23.56 -17.21
N ASN A 371 -14.40 22.60 -16.47
CA ASN A 371 -13.22 21.87 -16.82
C ASN A 371 -13.54 20.67 -17.71
N VAL A 372 -12.94 20.59 -18.90
CA VAL A 372 -13.22 19.53 -19.86
C VAL A 372 -12.83 18.13 -19.33
N TYR A 373 -11.78 18.03 -18.54
CA TYR A 373 -11.37 16.78 -17.90
C TYR A 373 -12.44 16.28 -16.92
N LEU A 374 -12.92 17.15 -16.03
CA LEU A 374 -14.00 16.80 -15.11
C LEU A 374 -15.34 16.59 -15.82
N GLY A 375 -15.62 17.33 -16.89
CA GLY A 375 -16.78 17.09 -17.75
C GLY A 375 -16.75 15.70 -18.37
N GLY A 376 -15.59 15.23 -18.80
CA GLY A 376 -15.38 13.86 -19.25
C GLY A 376 -15.62 12.82 -18.16
N LYS A 377 -15.10 13.04 -16.94
CA LYS A 377 -15.36 12.17 -15.76
C LYS A 377 -16.83 12.16 -15.36
N CYS A 378 -17.50 13.33 -15.41
CA CYS A 378 -18.93 13.45 -15.11
C CYS A 378 -19.76 12.62 -16.09
N TRP A 379 -19.51 12.81 -17.40
CA TRP A 379 -20.20 12.02 -18.44
C TRP A 379 -19.97 10.52 -18.24
N ALA A 380 -18.74 10.09 -17.99
CA ALA A 380 -18.42 8.69 -17.70
C ALA A 380 -19.14 8.19 -16.42
N SER A 381 -19.25 9.05 -15.40
CA SER A 381 -19.99 8.71 -14.16
C SER A 381 -21.48 8.51 -14.41
N TYR A 382 -22.12 9.31 -15.26
CA TYR A 382 -23.51 9.07 -15.68
C TYR A 382 -23.69 7.74 -16.41
N LEU A 383 -22.77 7.40 -17.32
CA LEU A 383 -22.79 6.09 -17.99
C LEU A 383 -22.59 4.92 -17.04
N ALA A 384 -21.69 5.07 -16.06
CA ALA A 384 -21.49 4.07 -15.02
C ALA A 384 -22.76 3.87 -14.17
N LEU A 385 -23.38 4.98 -13.72
CA LEU A 385 -24.63 4.94 -12.96
C LEU A 385 -25.80 4.32 -13.75
N GLU A 386 -25.90 4.60 -15.05
CA GLU A 386 -26.92 3.99 -15.92
C GLU A 386 -26.70 2.48 -16.08
N SER A 387 -25.43 2.03 -16.06
CA SER A 387 -25.07 0.62 -16.25
C SER A 387 -25.22 -0.25 -15.01
N MET A 388 -25.19 0.37 -13.83
CA MET A 388 -25.39 -0.29 -12.52
C MET A 388 -26.85 -0.40 -12.15
#